data_ce6c3343f73eb06af875a0af8b851a8a
#
_entry.id   ce6c3343f73eb06af875a0af8b851a8a
#
_cell.length_a   1.000
_cell.length_b   1.000
_cell.length_c   1.000
_cell.angle_alpha   90.00
_cell.angle_beta   90.00
_cell.angle_gamma   90.00
#
_symmetry.space_group_name_H-M   'P 1'
#
loop_
_entity.id
_entity.type
_entity.pdbx_description
1 polymer ?
#
loop_
_entity_poly.entity_id
_entity_poly.type
_entity_poly.pdbx_seq_one_letter_code
_entity_poly.pdbx_strand_id
1 'polypeptide(L)'
;GGYLLRSDEIKTAYETGRGKLINRAKTHFETLKNGKTNIVITEFPYQVNKAAALEKILQLVQSKKIAFSGISDIRDESDRTGIRAVIELKKDVNPEKVLNALFKYSDLQKTVSVIMVAVADGKPKMLSLPEMLDYYIRHQEDVVTRRCKSELEQAERRAHILHGLMIALLNIDEVIALIRASKSPKEAKQGLITRFDLTPVQADAILDLRLQRLTNLEQLEIERECRDTEKRIKQLKAILGSKAKLDKLII
;
A
#
# COMPACT_ATOMS: atom_id res chain seq x y z
N GLY A 1 -7.45 -11.67 -17.72
CA GLY A 1 -8.55 -12.60 -17.51
C GLY A 1 -8.16 -14.05 -17.80
N GLY A 2 -9.17 -14.89 -17.88
CA GLY A 2 -8.99 -16.33 -18.08
C GLY A 2 -8.75 -17.10 -16.78
N TYR A 3 -8.48 -18.39 -16.93
CA TYR A 3 -8.22 -19.31 -15.83
C TYR A 3 -6.72 -19.53 -15.66
N LEU A 4 -6.26 -19.46 -14.41
CA LEU A 4 -4.96 -19.99 -14.02
C LEU A 4 -5.13 -21.48 -13.74
N LEU A 5 -4.44 -22.33 -14.50
CA LEU A 5 -4.52 -23.77 -14.30
C LEU A 5 -3.82 -24.15 -13.01
N ARG A 6 -4.51 -24.97 -12.19
CA ARG A 6 -3.93 -25.51 -10.95
C ARG A 6 -2.73 -26.40 -11.29
N SER A 7 -1.56 -26.06 -10.71
CA SER A 7 -0.35 -26.83 -10.86
C SER A 7 0.55 -26.61 -9.65
N ASP A 8 1.48 -27.53 -9.39
CA ASP A 8 2.49 -27.39 -8.33
C ASP A 8 3.44 -26.22 -8.59
N GLU A 9 3.53 -25.78 -9.84
CA GLU A 9 4.32 -24.59 -10.24
C GLU A 9 3.85 -23.30 -9.56
N ILE A 10 2.56 -23.19 -9.18
CA ILE A 10 2.05 -22.04 -8.41
C ILE A 10 2.73 -21.98 -7.04
N LYS A 11 2.77 -23.12 -6.35
CA LYS A 11 3.43 -23.26 -5.04
C LYS A 11 4.92 -22.96 -5.16
N THR A 12 5.57 -23.57 -6.15
CA THR A 12 6.99 -23.32 -6.44
C THR A 12 7.28 -21.84 -6.71
N ALA A 13 6.40 -21.15 -7.47
CA ALA A 13 6.54 -19.71 -7.74
C ALA A 13 6.50 -18.89 -6.45
N TYR A 14 5.62 -19.20 -5.52
CA TYR A 14 5.53 -18.50 -4.23
C TYR A 14 6.69 -18.84 -3.28
N GLU A 15 7.15 -20.07 -3.29
CA GLU A 15 8.25 -20.53 -2.42
C GLU A 15 9.62 -20.07 -2.90
N THR A 16 9.82 -19.94 -4.21
CA THR A 16 11.14 -19.63 -4.79
C THR A 16 11.24 -18.25 -5.44
N GLY A 17 10.11 -17.57 -5.61
CA GLY A 17 10.03 -16.31 -6.35
C GLY A 17 10.09 -16.49 -7.87
N ARG A 18 10.09 -17.75 -8.38
CA ARG A 18 10.20 -18.05 -9.81
C ARG A 18 9.33 -19.26 -10.19
N GLY A 19 8.58 -19.13 -11.29
CA GLY A 19 7.73 -20.23 -11.78
C GLY A 19 7.17 -19.97 -13.16
N LYS A 20 6.55 -21.01 -13.74
CA LYS A 20 5.85 -20.94 -15.01
C LYS A 20 4.39 -21.29 -14.79
N LEU A 21 3.51 -20.33 -14.97
CA LEU A 21 2.07 -20.50 -14.78
C LEU A 21 1.37 -20.61 -16.11
N ILE A 22 0.42 -21.53 -16.23
CA ILE A 22 -0.38 -21.71 -17.44
C ILE A 22 -1.69 -20.93 -17.27
N ASN A 23 -1.86 -19.93 -18.11
CA ASN A 23 -3.09 -19.15 -18.19
C ASN A 23 -3.88 -19.55 -19.42
N ARG A 24 -5.19 -19.83 -19.28
CA ARG A 24 -6.08 -20.32 -20.33
C ARG A 24 -7.30 -19.44 -20.45
N ALA A 25 -7.74 -19.18 -21.69
CA ALA A 25 -8.96 -18.45 -21.99
C ALA A 25 -10.19 -19.08 -21.33
N LYS A 26 -11.14 -18.25 -20.92
CA LYS A 26 -12.45 -18.72 -20.45
C LYS A 26 -13.36 -18.92 -21.63
N THR A 27 -13.85 -20.16 -21.80
CA THR A 27 -14.64 -20.56 -22.93
C THR A 27 -15.85 -21.38 -22.49
N HIS A 28 -16.92 -21.35 -23.30
CA HIS A 28 -18.06 -22.24 -23.14
C HIS A 28 -18.63 -22.63 -24.53
N PHE A 29 -19.46 -23.63 -24.56
CA PHE A 29 -20.13 -24.10 -25.80
C PHE A 29 -21.55 -23.57 -25.84
N GLU A 30 -21.97 -23.12 -27.03
CA GLU A 30 -23.37 -22.77 -27.35
C GLU A 30 -23.87 -23.61 -28.50
N THR A 31 -24.93 -24.39 -28.29
CA THR A 31 -25.55 -25.17 -29.33
C THR A 31 -26.65 -24.37 -30.00
N LEU A 32 -26.55 -24.21 -31.30
CA LEU A 32 -27.52 -23.49 -32.12
C LEU A 32 -28.72 -24.40 -32.51
N LYS A 33 -29.87 -23.78 -32.82
CA LYS A 33 -31.09 -24.49 -33.27
C LYS A 33 -30.87 -25.35 -34.52
N ASN A 34 -29.87 -25.05 -35.36
CA ASN A 34 -29.50 -25.76 -36.54
C ASN A 34 -28.59 -26.98 -36.31
N GLY A 35 -28.30 -27.31 -35.06
CA GLY A 35 -27.41 -28.41 -34.64
C GLY A 35 -25.93 -28.14 -34.75
N LYS A 36 -25.52 -26.91 -35.09
CA LYS A 36 -24.13 -26.46 -35.02
C LYS A 36 -23.77 -26.06 -33.60
N THR A 37 -22.50 -26.12 -33.26
CA THR A 37 -21.96 -25.67 -31.93
C THR A 37 -20.98 -24.54 -32.13
N ASN A 38 -21.09 -23.54 -31.31
CA ASN A 38 -20.15 -22.44 -31.22
C ASN A 38 -19.22 -22.62 -29.99
N ILE A 39 -17.95 -22.29 -30.15
CA ILE A 39 -17.03 -22.06 -29.05
C ILE A 39 -17.03 -20.56 -28.79
N VAL A 40 -17.51 -20.15 -27.62
CA VAL A 40 -17.56 -18.74 -27.22
C VAL A 40 -16.44 -18.46 -26.22
N ILE A 41 -15.64 -17.43 -26.51
CA ILE A 41 -14.53 -16.96 -25.65
C ILE A 41 -14.99 -15.68 -24.95
N THR A 42 -15.06 -15.72 -23.65
CA THR A 42 -15.48 -14.58 -22.82
C THR A 42 -14.31 -13.86 -22.15
N GLU A 43 -13.17 -14.55 -21.97
CA GLU A 43 -11.96 -13.94 -21.44
C GLU A 43 -10.73 -14.52 -22.13
N PHE A 44 -9.79 -13.63 -22.51
CA PHE A 44 -8.49 -14.05 -23.05
C PHE A 44 -7.44 -14.14 -21.94
N PRO A 45 -6.38 -14.92 -22.12
CA PRO A 45 -5.27 -14.99 -21.18
C PRO A 45 -4.61 -13.62 -20.97
N TYR A 46 -3.93 -13.46 -19.85
CA TYR A 46 -3.21 -12.24 -19.52
C TYR A 46 -2.20 -11.86 -20.62
N GLN A 47 -2.12 -10.57 -20.95
CA GLN A 47 -1.28 -10.02 -22.02
C GLN A 47 -1.53 -10.59 -23.43
N VAL A 48 -2.70 -11.12 -23.70
CA VAL A 48 -3.10 -11.54 -25.06
C VAL A 48 -4.00 -10.48 -25.68
N ASN A 49 -3.58 -9.96 -26.83
CA ASN A 49 -4.43 -9.08 -27.64
C ASN A 49 -5.50 -9.90 -28.35
N LYS A 50 -6.77 -9.54 -28.15
CA LYS A 50 -7.92 -10.24 -28.71
C LYS A 50 -7.85 -10.33 -30.24
N ALA A 51 -7.65 -9.22 -30.92
CA ALA A 51 -7.63 -9.16 -32.39
C ALA A 51 -6.52 -10.02 -32.97
N ALA A 52 -5.29 -9.89 -32.44
CA ALA A 52 -4.15 -10.70 -32.88
C ALA A 52 -4.36 -12.21 -32.61
N ALA A 53 -5.01 -12.55 -31.48
CA ALA A 53 -5.32 -13.96 -31.19
C ALA A 53 -6.34 -14.55 -32.17
N LEU A 54 -7.39 -13.82 -32.54
CA LEU A 54 -8.39 -14.23 -33.50
C LEU A 54 -7.80 -14.33 -34.92
N GLU A 55 -6.96 -13.36 -35.31
CA GLU A 55 -6.23 -13.41 -36.59
C GLU A 55 -5.33 -14.64 -36.68
N LYS A 56 -4.58 -14.94 -35.61
CA LYS A 56 -3.75 -16.14 -35.54
C LYS A 56 -4.58 -17.43 -35.70
N ILE A 57 -5.76 -17.49 -35.09
CA ILE A 57 -6.69 -18.64 -35.26
C ILE A 57 -7.16 -18.73 -36.71
N LEU A 58 -7.50 -17.61 -37.34
CA LEU A 58 -7.87 -17.57 -38.74
C LEU A 58 -6.74 -18.09 -39.65
N GLN A 59 -5.51 -17.69 -39.43
CA GLN A 59 -4.32 -18.18 -40.13
C GLN A 59 -4.14 -19.70 -39.93
N LEU A 60 -4.39 -20.24 -38.73
CA LEU A 60 -4.36 -21.68 -38.47
C LEU A 60 -5.42 -22.43 -39.27
N VAL A 61 -6.63 -21.87 -39.42
CA VAL A 61 -7.71 -22.43 -40.26
C VAL A 61 -7.32 -22.42 -41.74
N GLN A 62 -6.79 -21.30 -42.23
CA GLN A 62 -6.35 -21.14 -43.63
C GLN A 62 -5.18 -22.06 -43.98
N SER A 63 -4.32 -22.39 -43.02
CA SER A 63 -3.21 -23.34 -43.22
C SER A 63 -3.66 -24.79 -43.44
N LYS A 64 -5.00 -25.04 -43.47
CA LYS A 64 -5.63 -26.34 -43.72
C LYS A 64 -5.16 -27.47 -42.81
N LYS A 65 -4.69 -27.16 -41.60
CA LYS A 65 -4.40 -28.20 -40.62
C LYS A 65 -5.68 -28.95 -40.27
N ILE A 66 -5.63 -30.26 -40.32
CA ILE A 66 -6.78 -31.17 -40.09
C ILE A 66 -7.50 -30.83 -38.76
N ALA A 67 -6.77 -30.46 -37.75
CA ALA A 67 -7.31 -30.10 -36.42
C ALA A 67 -8.29 -28.89 -36.44
N PHE A 68 -8.23 -28.03 -37.45
CA PHE A 68 -9.04 -26.82 -37.58
C PHE A 68 -10.02 -26.88 -38.76
N SER A 69 -10.07 -27.97 -39.52
CA SER A 69 -10.97 -28.15 -40.66
C SER A 69 -12.45 -28.08 -40.28
N GLY A 70 -12.75 -28.31 -39.01
CA GLY A 70 -14.09 -28.22 -38.42
C GLY A 70 -14.57 -26.81 -38.11
N ILE A 71 -13.72 -25.78 -38.20
CA ILE A 71 -14.13 -24.40 -38.01
C ILE A 71 -14.78 -23.85 -39.27
N SER A 72 -15.97 -23.28 -39.14
CA SER A 72 -16.76 -22.68 -40.24
C SER A 72 -16.50 -21.19 -40.34
N ASP A 73 -16.52 -20.48 -39.22
CA ASP A 73 -16.39 -19.02 -39.17
C ASP A 73 -15.82 -18.55 -37.83
N ILE A 74 -15.26 -17.34 -37.81
CA ILE A 74 -14.72 -16.69 -36.63
C ILE A 74 -15.22 -15.24 -36.60
N ARG A 75 -15.92 -14.85 -35.54
CA ARG A 75 -16.50 -13.52 -35.36
C ARG A 75 -16.16 -12.92 -34.04
N ASP A 76 -15.97 -11.60 -34.01
CA ASP A 76 -15.90 -10.80 -32.79
C ASP A 76 -17.27 -10.13 -32.58
N GLU A 77 -18.00 -10.60 -31.60
CA GLU A 77 -19.32 -10.11 -31.20
C GLU A 77 -19.22 -9.31 -29.88
N SER A 78 -18.00 -8.87 -29.50
CA SER A 78 -17.79 -8.10 -28.26
C SER A 78 -18.48 -6.75 -28.34
N ASP A 79 -19.11 -6.36 -27.24
CA ASP A 79 -19.81 -5.09 -27.08
C ASP A 79 -19.46 -4.41 -25.75
N ARG A 80 -20.24 -3.39 -25.36
CA ARG A 80 -20.08 -2.69 -24.09
C ARG A 80 -20.32 -3.55 -22.84
N THR A 81 -20.94 -4.71 -22.99
CA THR A 81 -21.23 -5.64 -21.89
C THR A 81 -20.07 -6.58 -21.61
N GLY A 82 -19.17 -6.78 -22.59
CA GLY A 82 -17.99 -7.62 -22.39
C GLY A 82 -17.42 -8.20 -23.67
N ILE A 83 -16.42 -9.06 -23.47
CA ILE A 83 -15.77 -9.80 -24.57
C ILE A 83 -16.63 -10.99 -24.95
N ARG A 84 -16.90 -11.10 -26.25
CA ARG A 84 -17.59 -12.24 -26.86
C ARG A 84 -16.95 -12.51 -28.22
N ALA A 85 -16.02 -13.45 -28.28
CA ALA A 85 -15.47 -13.93 -29.54
C ALA A 85 -16.05 -15.33 -29.84
N VAL A 86 -16.59 -15.51 -31.02
CA VAL A 86 -17.35 -16.71 -31.40
C VAL A 86 -16.61 -17.44 -32.50
N ILE A 87 -16.35 -18.73 -32.29
CA ILE A 87 -15.81 -19.66 -33.28
C ILE A 87 -16.92 -20.66 -33.63
N GLU A 88 -17.49 -20.53 -34.81
CA GLU A 88 -18.55 -21.41 -35.30
C GLU A 88 -17.97 -22.70 -35.84
N LEU A 89 -18.51 -23.83 -35.41
CA LEU A 89 -18.11 -25.17 -35.91
C LEU A 89 -19.08 -25.70 -36.96
N LYS A 90 -18.56 -26.52 -37.85
CA LYS A 90 -19.39 -27.32 -38.80
C LYS A 90 -20.20 -28.35 -38.03
N LYS A 91 -21.28 -28.90 -38.68
CA LYS A 91 -22.03 -30.04 -38.14
C LYS A 91 -21.10 -31.23 -37.93
N ASP A 92 -21.45 -32.07 -36.98
CA ASP A 92 -20.79 -33.34 -36.66
C ASP A 92 -19.30 -33.23 -36.24
N VAL A 93 -18.84 -32.04 -35.89
CA VAL A 93 -17.50 -31.81 -35.34
C VAL A 93 -17.53 -31.89 -33.84
N ASN A 94 -16.59 -32.63 -33.24
CA ASN A 94 -16.45 -32.67 -31.79
C ASN A 94 -15.83 -31.36 -31.28
N PRO A 95 -16.60 -30.52 -30.51
CA PRO A 95 -16.15 -29.20 -30.07
C PRO A 95 -14.94 -29.26 -29.15
N GLU A 96 -14.86 -30.28 -28.27
CA GLU A 96 -13.77 -30.44 -27.33
C GLU A 96 -12.42 -30.70 -28.00
N LYS A 97 -12.43 -31.52 -29.10
CA LYS A 97 -11.21 -31.79 -29.86
C LYS A 97 -10.68 -30.50 -30.52
N VAL A 98 -11.57 -29.69 -31.07
CA VAL A 98 -11.19 -28.38 -31.67
C VAL A 98 -10.69 -27.43 -30.60
N LEU A 99 -11.39 -27.32 -29.46
CA LEU A 99 -10.98 -26.46 -28.36
C LEU A 99 -9.60 -26.86 -27.81
N ASN A 100 -9.35 -28.15 -27.63
CA ASN A 100 -8.05 -28.66 -27.20
C ASN A 100 -6.92 -28.35 -28.20
N ALA A 101 -7.24 -28.43 -29.51
CA ALA A 101 -6.28 -28.01 -30.53
C ALA A 101 -6.04 -26.50 -30.51
N LEU A 102 -7.06 -25.68 -30.27
CA LEU A 102 -6.93 -24.22 -30.09
C LEU A 102 -6.05 -23.87 -28.89
N PHE A 103 -6.22 -24.53 -27.75
CA PHE A 103 -5.33 -24.34 -26.60
C PHE A 103 -3.89 -24.73 -26.89
N LYS A 104 -3.65 -25.73 -27.71
CA LYS A 104 -2.30 -26.20 -28.04
C LYS A 104 -1.57 -25.33 -29.07
N TYR A 105 -2.28 -24.76 -30.03
CA TYR A 105 -1.67 -24.12 -31.19
C TYR A 105 -1.93 -22.63 -31.33
N SER A 106 -2.78 -22.04 -30.45
CA SER A 106 -3.08 -20.60 -30.45
C SER A 106 -2.75 -19.97 -29.10
N ASP A 107 -2.95 -18.64 -29.01
CA ASP A 107 -2.71 -17.90 -27.77
C ASP A 107 -3.87 -17.98 -26.76
N LEU A 108 -4.84 -18.88 -26.99
CA LEU A 108 -5.91 -19.18 -26.01
C LEU A 108 -5.38 -19.91 -24.76
N GLN A 109 -4.18 -20.45 -24.82
CA GLN A 109 -3.41 -20.90 -23.67
C GLN A 109 -2.00 -20.37 -23.79
N LYS A 110 -1.51 -19.72 -22.73
CA LYS A 110 -0.19 -19.11 -22.71
C LYS A 110 0.51 -19.39 -21.38
N THR A 111 1.81 -19.65 -21.45
CA THR A 111 2.65 -19.75 -20.26
C THR A 111 3.08 -18.36 -19.84
N VAL A 112 2.84 -18.00 -18.59
CA VAL A 112 3.28 -16.76 -17.97
C VAL A 112 4.43 -17.10 -17.03
N SER A 113 5.61 -16.53 -17.29
CA SER A 113 6.76 -16.67 -16.40
C SER A 113 6.61 -15.68 -15.24
N VAL A 114 6.65 -16.20 -14.02
CA VAL A 114 6.68 -15.41 -12.81
C VAL A 114 8.12 -15.23 -12.38
N ILE A 115 8.53 -13.99 -12.15
CA ILE A 115 9.82 -13.60 -11.58
C ILE A 115 9.52 -12.51 -10.56
N MET A 116 9.60 -12.87 -9.28
CA MET A 116 9.25 -11.98 -8.18
C MET A 116 10.49 -11.21 -7.74
N VAL A 117 10.64 -10.00 -8.26
CA VAL A 117 11.78 -9.10 -7.94
C VAL A 117 11.26 -7.91 -7.15
N ALA A 118 11.91 -7.61 -6.03
CA ALA A 118 11.65 -6.42 -5.24
C ALA A 118 12.97 -5.75 -4.83
N VAL A 119 12.89 -4.46 -4.50
CA VAL A 119 14.03 -3.75 -3.90
C VAL A 119 14.03 -4.01 -2.41
N ALA A 120 15.03 -4.74 -1.93
CA ALA A 120 15.25 -5.04 -0.51
C ALA A 120 16.65 -4.60 -0.11
N ASP A 121 16.78 -3.85 0.99
CA ASP A 121 18.03 -3.24 1.46
C ASP A 121 18.70 -2.36 0.39
N GLY A 122 17.92 -1.64 -0.41
CA GLY A 122 18.42 -0.76 -1.48
C GLY A 122 18.92 -1.49 -2.72
N LYS A 123 18.75 -2.82 -2.82
CA LYS A 123 19.20 -3.63 -3.97
C LYS A 123 18.06 -4.49 -4.52
N PRO A 124 17.97 -4.68 -5.85
CA PRO A 124 17.03 -5.62 -6.43
C PRO A 124 17.39 -7.05 -6.03
N LYS A 125 16.43 -7.77 -5.47
CA LYS A 125 16.55 -9.18 -5.08
C LYS A 125 15.36 -9.96 -5.61
N MET A 126 15.61 -11.19 -6.06
CA MET A 126 14.55 -12.15 -6.32
C MET A 126 14.17 -12.77 -4.98
N LEU A 127 12.90 -12.66 -4.63
CA LEU A 127 12.38 -13.04 -3.32
C LEU A 127 11.17 -13.97 -3.47
N SER A 128 11.06 -14.92 -2.57
CA SER A 128 9.82 -15.68 -2.35
C SER A 128 8.73 -14.78 -1.75
N LEU A 129 7.48 -15.22 -1.79
CA LEU A 129 6.39 -14.48 -1.15
C LEU A 129 6.59 -14.30 0.38
N PRO A 130 6.97 -15.35 1.14
CA PRO A 130 7.28 -15.17 2.56
C PRO A 130 8.39 -14.14 2.80
N GLU A 131 9.49 -14.19 2.04
CA GLU A 131 10.57 -13.21 2.17
C GLU A 131 10.12 -11.79 1.87
N MET A 132 9.28 -11.58 0.85
CA MET A 132 8.70 -10.26 0.58
C MET A 132 7.88 -9.73 1.76
N LEU A 133 7.07 -10.60 2.37
CA LEU A 133 6.28 -10.23 3.55
C LEU A 133 7.18 -9.91 4.74
N ASP A 134 8.25 -10.69 4.97
CA ASP A 134 9.21 -10.43 6.04
C ASP A 134 9.92 -9.09 5.85
N TYR A 135 10.37 -8.78 4.63
CA TYR A 135 10.97 -7.47 4.34
C TYR A 135 9.97 -6.33 4.54
N TYR A 136 8.72 -6.53 4.15
CA TYR A 136 7.67 -5.53 4.36
C TYR A 136 7.40 -5.29 5.85
N ILE A 137 7.28 -6.35 6.64
CA ILE A 137 7.06 -6.23 8.09
C ILE A 137 8.22 -5.48 8.76
N ARG A 138 9.48 -5.86 8.46
CA ARG A 138 10.66 -5.16 8.99
C ARG A 138 10.68 -3.68 8.59
N HIS A 139 10.31 -3.37 7.37
CA HIS A 139 10.19 -1.99 6.92
C HIS A 139 9.11 -1.22 7.72
N GLN A 140 7.96 -1.83 7.96
CA GLN A 140 6.90 -1.21 8.78
C GLN A 140 7.36 -0.99 10.24
N GLU A 141 8.03 -1.98 10.84
CA GLU A 141 8.62 -1.84 12.18
C GLU A 141 9.59 -0.64 12.25
N ASP A 142 10.48 -0.49 11.27
CA ASP A 142 11.44 0.62 11.23
C ASP A 142 10.74 1.97 11.03
N VAL A 143 9.80 2.07 10.09
CA VAL A 143 9.05 3.32 9.82
C VAL A 143 8.25 3.76 11.04
N VAL A 144 7.49 2.84 11.67
CA VAL A 144 6.69 3.15 12.87
C VAL A 144 7.60 3.55 14.03
N THR A 145 8.71 2.85 14.22
CA THR A 145 9.69 3.16 15.27
C THR A 145 10.27 4.57 15.08
N ARG A 146 10.71 4.92 13.87
CA ARG A 146 11.24 6.26 13.56
C ARG A 146 10.18 7.35 13.74
N ARG A 147 8.95 7.10 13.31
CA ARG A 147 7.82 8.01 13.53
C ARG A 147 7.59 8.24 15.01
N CYS A 148 7.47 7.18 15.82
CA CYS A 148 7.26 7.30 17.24
C CYS A 148 8.41 8.03 17.97
N LYS A 149 9.66 7.83 17.55
CA LYS A 149 10.82 8.57 18.08
C LYS A 149 10.74 10.05 17.76
N SER A 150 10.41 10.42 16.53
CA SER A 150 10.26 11.83 16.11
C SER A 150 9.11 12.51 16.85
N GLU A 151 7.95 11.84 16.97
CA GLU A 151 6.81 12.36 17.74
C GLU A 151 7.16 12.53 19.22
N LEU A 152 7.92 11.59 19.81
CA LEU A 152 8.37 11.67 21.20
C LEU A 152 9.28 12.88 21.41
N GLU A 153 10.27 13.07 20.56
CA GLU A 153 11.18 14.22 20.64
C GLU A 153 10.45 15.56 20.53
N GLN A 154 9.47 15.65 19.61
CA GLN A 154 8.63 16.85 19.47
C GLN A 154 7.78 17.09 20.71
N ALA A 155 7.15 16.03 21.25
CA ALA A 155 6.33 16.10 22.44
C ALA A 155 7.17 16.49 23.68
N GLU A 156 8.39 15.95 23.83
CA GLU A 156 9.30 16.30 24.94
C GLU A 156 9.76 17.76 24.85
N ARG A 157 10.09 18.26 23.65
CA ARG A 157 10.41 19.68 23.44
C ARG A 157 9.20 20.57 23.79
N ARG A 158 8.00 20.18 23.39
CA ARG A 158 6.78 20.94 23.70
C ARG A 158 6.47 20.92 25.19
N ALA A 159 6.56 19.78 25.86
CA ALA A 159 6.37 19.65 27.30
C ALA A 159 7.36 20.50 28.07
N HIS A 160 8.64 20.54 27.65
CA HIS A 160 9.65 21.36 28.25
C HIS A 160 9.29 22.86 28.25
N ILE A 161 8.77 23.36 27.12
CA ILE A 161 8.29 24.75 27.02
C ILE A 161 7.06 24.97 27.91
N LEU A 162 6.09 24.05 27.86
CA LEU A 162 4.87 24.15 28.67
C LEU A 162 5.15 24.17 30.16
N HIS A 163 6.12 23.37 30.66
CA HIS A 163 6.55 23.41 32.05
C HIS A 163 7.12 24.80 32.45
N GLY A 164 7.91 25.43 31.57
CA GLY A 164 8.38 26.79 31.79
C GLY A 164 7.25 27.81 31.87
N LEU A 165 6.25 27.68 30.95
CA LEU A 165 5.07 28.54 30.96
C LEU A 165 4.23 28.35 32.23
N MET A 166 4.08 27.11 32.71
CA MET A 166 3.38 26.83 33.98
C MET A 166 4.05 27.47 35.16
N ILE A 167 5.40 27.40 35.26
CA ILE A 167 6.16 28.08 36.32
C ILE A 167 5.94 29.60 36.27
N ALA A 168 5.95 30.19 35.07
CA ALA A 168 5.69 31.61 34.89
C ALA A 168 4.27 32.03 35.28
N LEU A 169 3.26 31.21 34.96
CA LEU A 169 1.86 31.48 35.28
C LEU A 169 1.58 31.38 36.79
N LEU A 170 2.21 30.44 37.47
CA LEU A 170 2.11 30.30 38.92
C LEU A 170 2.76 31.48 39.69
N ASN A 171 3.70 32.19 39.04
CA ASN A 171 4.44 33.30 39.63
C ASN A 171 4.30 34.60 38.81
N ILE A 172 3.12 34.80 38.21
CA ILE A 172 2.93 35.81 37.16
C ILE A 172 3.27 37.24 37.61
N ASP A 173 2.88 37.62 38.81
CA ASP A 173 3.15 38.97 39.33
C ASP A 173 4.65 39.23 39.46
N GLU A 174 5.41 38.24 39.94
CA GLU A 174 6.87 38.33 40.09
C GLU A 174 7.56 38.35 38.73
N VAL A 175 7.09 37.55 37.76
CA VAL A 175 7.58 37.54 36.36
C VAL A 175 7.37 38.91 35.73
N ILE A 176 6.17 39.50 35.86
CA ILE A 176 5.87 40.82 35.30
C ILE A 176 6.74 41.90 35.98
N ALA A 177 6.88 41.86 37.30
CA ALA A 177 7.74 42.82 38.03
C ALA A 177 9.20 42.73 37.55
N LEU A 178 9.74 41.54 37.39
CA LEU A 178 11.10 41.30 36.90
C LEU A 178 11.30 41.84 35.48
N ILE A 179 10.36 41.52 34.55
CA ILE A 179 10.44 42.00 33.16
C ILE A 179 10.40 43.52 33.10
N ARG A 180 9.52 44.17 33.90
CA ARG A 180 9.40 45.64 33.95
C ARG A 180 10.62 46.32 34.54
N ALA A 181 11.31 45.69 35.51
CA ALA A 181 12.52 46.22 36.14
C ALA A 181 13.76 46.06 35.23
N SER A 182 13.72 45.22 34.25
CA SER A 182 14.85 44.93 33.34
C SER A 182 15.00 46.02 32.27
N LYS A 183 16.26 46.44 32.00
CA LYS A 183 16.59 47.47 31.01
C LYS A 183 16.64 46.97 29.58
N SER A 184 16.72 45.66 29.40
CA SER A 184 16.78 45.03 28.08
C SER A 184 16.17 43.62 28.09
N PRO A 185 15.72 43.10 26.90
CA PRO A 185 15.23 41.73 26.82
C PRO A 185 16.26 40.67 27.26
N LYS A 186 17.54 40.92 27.02
CA LYS A 186 18.64 40.03 27.48
C LYS A 186 18.74 39.97 29.00
N GLU A 187 18.60 41.10 29.66
CA GLU A 187 18.60 41.21 31.13
C GLU A 187 17.36 40.51 31.72
N ALA A 188 16.18 40.73 31.13
CA ALA A 188 14.95 40.05 31.52
C ALA A 188 15.09 38.52 31.38
N LYS A 189 15.60 38.04 30.23
CA LYS A 189 15.87 36.63 30.00
C LYS A 189 16.78 36.04 31.07
N GLN A 190 17.91 36.68 31.35
CA GLN A 190 18.86 36.22 32.35
C GLN A 190 18.26 36.22 33.76
N GLY A 191 17.46 37.25 34.07
CA GLY A 191 16.72 37.33 35.33
C GLY A 191 15.75 36.20 35.54
N LEU A 192 14.96 35.86 34.49
CA LEU A 192 14.02 34.72 34.50
C LEU A 192 14.75 33.40 34.71
N ILE A 193 15.85 33.18 33.98
CA ILE A 193 16.66 31.94 34.08
C ILE A 193 17.17 31.79 35.53
N THR A 194 17.76 32.83 36.10
CA THR A 194 18.39 32.77 37.44
C THR A 194 17.35 32.67 38.55
N ARG A 195 16.20 33.38 38.43
CA ARG A 195 15.19 33.44 39.48
C ARG A 195 14.30 32.21 39.58
N PHE A 196 13.95 31.64 38.45
CA PHE A 196 12.98 30.51 38.34
C PHE A 196 13.63 29.20 37.86
N ASP A 197 14.95 29.13 37.79
CA ASP A 197 15.71 27.96 37.31
C ASP A 197 15.24 27.46 35.93
N LEU A 198 15.00 28.41 35.03
CA LEU A 198 14.49 28.14 33.69
C LEU A 198 15.63 27.95 32.71
N THR A 199 15.36 27.15 31.68
CA THR A 199 16.27 27.07 30.52
C THR A 199 16.13 28.30 29.61
N PRO A 200 17.16 28.61 28.79
CA PRO A 200 17.08 29.73 27.85
C PRO A 200 15.87 29.65 26.89
N VAL A 201 15.48 28.42 26.48
CA VAL A 201 14.32 28.19 25.60
C VAL A 201 12.99 28.47 26.30
N GLN A 202 12.88 28.10 27.57
CA GLN A 202 11.71 28.43 28.40
C GLN A 202 11.58 29.92 28.65
N ALA A 203 12.69 30.61 28.97
CA ALA A 203 12.71 32.04 29.18
C ALA A 203 12.32 32.80 27.90
N ASP A 204 12.80 32.39 26.73
CA ASP A 204 12.37 32.96 25.45
C ASP A 204 10.86 32.80 25.23
N ALA A 205 10.32 31.57 25.46
CA ALA A 205 8.90 31.31 25.33
C ALA A 205 8.03 32.15 26.28
N ILE A 206 8.53 32.46 27.47
CA ILE A 206 7.84 33.34 28.43
C ILE A 206 7.85 34.80 27.93
N LEU A 207 8.97 35.29 27.41
CA LEU A 207 9.09 36.65 26.88
C LEU A 207 8.23 36.86 25.61
N ASP A 208 8.04 35.80 24.82
CA ASP A 208 7.19 35.82 23.63
C ASP A 208 5.69 35.65 23.94
N LEU A 209 5.32 35.48 25.22
CA LEU A 209 3.94 35.29 25.64
C LEU A 209 3.12 36.58 25.39
N ARG A 210 2.04 36.45 24.65
CA ARG A 210 1.08 37.56 24.46
C ARG A 210 0.29 37.80 25.74
N LEU A 211 0.05 39.06 26.10
CA LEU A 211 -0.72 39.46 27.28
C LEU A 211 -2.12 38.79 27.34
N GLN A 212 -2.73 38.50 26.18
CA GLN A 212 -3.98 37.81 26.09
C GLN A 212 -3.93 36.40 26.72
N ARG A 213 -2.78 35.73 26.68
CA ARG A 213 -2.61 34.38 27.24
C ARG A 213 -2.46 34.34 28.76
N LEU A 214 -2.53 35.50 29.41
CA LEU A 214 -2.50 35.59 30.86
C LEU A 214 -3.90 35.54 31.51
N THR A 215 -4.95 35.36 30.69
CA THR A 215 -6.32 35.18 31.20
C THR A 215 -6.51 33.80 31.81
N ASN A 216 -7.41 33.68 32.80
CA ASN A 216 -7.67 32.40 33.47
C ASN A 216 -8.10 31.27 32.49
N LEU A 217 -8.80 31.60 31.41
CA LEU A 217 -9.19 30.60 30.41
C LEU A 217 -7.99 30.03 29.66
N GLU A 218 -7.06 30.88 29.23
CA GLU A 218 -5.84 30.48 28.56
C GLU A 218 -4.88 29.70 29.48
N GLN A 219 -4.85 30.02 30.77
CA GLN A 219 -4.10 29.25 31.76
C GLN A 219 -4.60 27.81 31.84
N LEU A 220 -5.91 27.59 31.89
CA LEU A 220 -6.52 26.27 31.89
C LEU A 220 -6.22 25.48 30.58
N GLU A 221 -6.13 26.18 29.47
CA GLU A 221 -5.73 25.54 28.20
C GLU A 221 -4.28 25.09 28.21
N ILE A 222 -3.36 25.89 28.72
CA ILE A 222 -1.94 25.52 28.86
C ILE A 222 -1.78 24.33 29.81
N GLU A 223 -2.50 24.31 30.93
CA GLU A 223 -2.52 23.16 31.83
C GLU A 223 -3.03 21.89 31.18
N ARG A 224 -4.09 22.02 30.41
CA ARG A 224 -4.68 20.88 29.66
C ARG A 224 -3.69 20.38 28.62
N GLU A 225 -3.09 21.26 27.82
CA GLU A 225 -2.08 20.91 26.83
C GLU A 225 -0.88 20.20 27.47
N CYS A 226 -0.43 20.69 28.63
CA CYS A 226 0.66 20.07 29.40
C CYS A 226 0.31 18.61 29.77
N ARG A 227 -0.86 18.40 30.39
CA ARG A 227 -1.33 17.06 30.78
C ARG A 227 -1.49 16.13 29.57
N ASP A 228 -2.03 16.62 28.47
CA ASP A 228 -2.24 15.82 27.25
C ASP A 228 -0.89 15.45 26.60
N THR A 229 0.05 16.40 26.57
CA THR A 229 1.40 16.17 26.04
C THR A 229 2.17 15.17 26.89
N GLU A 230 2.12 15.25 28.21
CA GLU A 230 2.74 14.26 29.11
C GLU A 230 2.14 12.87 28.96
N LYS A 231 0.81 12.80 28.82
CA LYS A 231 0.12 11.53 28.52
C LYS A 231 0.59 10.94 27.21
N ARG A 232 0.76 11.78 26.17
CA ARG A 232 1.29 11.33 24.87
C ARG A 232 2.72 10.82 24.99
N ILE A 233 3.59 11.52 25.72
CA ILE A 233 4.98 11.08 26.00
C ILE A 233 4.98 9.68 26.66
N LYS A 234 4.15 9.47 27.68
CA LYS A 234 4.04 8.17 28.37
C LYS A 234 3.60 7.07 27.40
N GLN A 235 2.63 7.36 26.53
CA GLN A 235 2.17 6.41 25.51
C GLN A 235 3.27 6.05 24.51
N LEU A 236 3.99 7.05 23.96
CA LEU A 236 5.06 6.84 22.99
C LEU A 236 6.23 6.07 23.60
N LYS A 237 6.63 6.40 24.84
CA LYS A 237 7.66 5.63 25.58
C LYS A 237 7.22 4.18 25.81
N ALA A 238 5.95 3.94 26.11
CA ALA A 238 5.44 2.60 26.32
C ALA A 238 5.39 1.79 25.00
N ILE A 239 5.13 2.42 23.85
CA ILE A 239 5.18 1.77 22.53
C ILE A 239 6.61 1.42 22.18
N LEU A 240 7.55 2.36 22.31
CA LEU A 240 8.97 2.17 22.01
C LEU A 240 9.65 1.15 22.94
N GLY A 241 9.17 1.01 24.16
CA GLY A 241 9.69 0.06 25.16
C GLY A 241 9.13 -1.36 25.06
N SER A 242 8.17 -1.64 24.15
CA SER A 242 7.51 -2.95 24.07
C SER A 242 7.23 -3.35 22.63
N LYS A 243 7.92 -4.41 22.17
CA LYS A 243 7.70 -4.97 20.82
C LYS A 243 6.22 -5.33 20.60
N ALA A 244 5.56 -5.95 21.57
CA ALA A 244 4.15 -6.32 21.46
C ALA A 244 3.21 -5.13 21.28
N LYS A 245 3.56 -3.94 21.82
CA LYS A 245 2.77 -2.72 21.59
C LYS A 245 3.07 -2.10 20.22
N LEU A 246 4.30 -2.21 19.76
CA LEU A 246 4.71 -1.79 18.43
C LEU A 246 3.98 -2.62 17.36
N ASP A 247 3.97 -3.96 17.52
CA ASP A 247 3.31 -4.88 16.59
C ASP A 247 1.81 -4.61 16.51
N LYS A 248 1.14 -4.32 17.65
CA LYS A 248 -0.28 -3.93 17.66
C LYS A 248 -0.58 -2.61 16.93
N LEU A 249 0.41 -1.78 16.73
CA LEU A 249 0.26 -0.52 16.00
C LEU A 249 0.46 -0.70 14.49
N ILE A 250 1.11 -1.80 14.10
CA ILE A 250 1.38 -2.16 12.70
C ILE A 250 0.22 -2.95 12.09
N ILE A 251 -0.48 -3.74 12.88
CA ILE A 251 -1.68 -4.51 12.50
C ILE A 251 -2.92 -3.61 12.54
#